data_da7c9f90cef925e4e1b2c3d614c8ea74
#
_entry.id   da7c9f90cef925e4e1b2c3d614c8ea74
#
_cell.length_a   1.000
_cell.length_b   1.000
_cell.length_c   1.000
_cell.angle_alpha   90.00
_cell.angle_beta   90.00
_cell.angle_gamma   90.00
#
_symmetry.space_group_name_H-M   'P 1'
#
loop_
_entity.id
_entity.type
_entity.pdbx_description
1 polymer ?
#
loop_
_entity_poly.entity_id
_entity_poly.type
_entity_poly.pdbx_seq_one_letter_code
_entity_poly.pdbx_strand_id
1 'polypeptide(L)'
;MKTRFALVLLASALGRSLLAGDPAEPSRVTEPSRASEPSRASALLPAVPATGACDATGPAAQGVAPCCAVVEKKAPCCAELPAGAPLSARSLYQLDATWTDDAGQTVTLASLRGQPVVVAMFFASCEYACPVLVNDLQRLRAALPAAVREQTRFVLVSFDVARDTPAVLAAYRAKTSLDAGWTLLRGGATDVQDLAMLLGVNYKQDARGQFAHSNLFTVLNPDGEIAHRHPGLQGDISAAAQAVVGVARRAPAPAKAE
;
A
#
# COMPACT_ATOMS: atom_id res chain seq x y z
N MET A 1 -11.04 -47.91 -45.33
CA MET A 1 -10.41 -49.18 -44.85
C MET A 1 -10.44 -49.18 -43.35
N LYS A 2 -11.07 -50.18 -42.80
CA LYS A 2 -11.31 -50.45 -41.38
C LYS A 2 -10.05 -51.07 -40.78
N THR A 3 -9.58 -50.64 -39.62
CA THR A 3 -8.79 -51.51 -38.78
C THR A 3 -9.10 -51.24 -37.31
N ARG A 4 -9.70 -52.20 -36.71
CA ARG A 4 -9.99 -52.42 -35.29
C ARG A 4 -8.75 -53.07 -34.65
N PHE A 5 -8.67 -53.04 -33.35
CA PHE A 5 -8.01 -53.95 -32.37
C PHE A 5 -7.34 -53.10 -31.26
N ALA A 6 -7.36 -53.38 -30.01
CA ALA A 6 -7.99 -54.45 -29.20
C ALA A 6 -7.90 -53.99 -27.74
N LEU A 7 -8.88 -54.39 -26.99
CA LEU A 7 -9.03 -54.29 -25.55
C LEU A 7 -8.09 -55.31 -24.88
N VAL A 8 -7.28 -54.91 -23.88
CA VAL A 8 -6.65 -55.85 -22.94
C VAL A 8 -6.99 -55.40 -21.53
N LEU A 9 -7.94 -56.13 -20.94
CA LEU A 9 -8.22 -56.22 -19.51
C LEU A 9 -7.22 -57.21 -18.88
N LEU A 10 -6.53 -56.78 -17.84
CA LEU A 10 -5.92 -57.70 -16.88
C LEU A 10 -6.28 -57.26 -15.45
N ALA A 11 -7.13 -58.03 -14.84
CA ALA A 11 -7.46 -58.04 -13.45
C ALA A 11 -6.53 -59.02 -12.71
N SER A 12 -6.02 -58.65 -11.56
CA SER A 12 -5.52 -59.54 -10.49
C SER A 12 -5.47 -58.69 -9.23
N ALA A 13 -6.30 -58.74 -8.29
CA ALA A 13 -6.61 -59.69 -7.24
C ALA A 13 -5.60 -59.71 -6.07
N LEU A 14 -6.11 -59.26 -4.91
CA LEU A 14 -5.87 -59.74 -3.54
C LEU A 14 -4.53 -59.50 -2.85
N GLY A 15 -4.61 -58.64 -1.82
CA GLY A 15 -3.64 -58.57 -0.72
C GLY A 15 -4.23 -57.76 0.45
N ARG A 16 -5.12 -58.40 1.24
CA ARG A 16 -5.54 -57.91 2.56
C ARG A 16 -4.37 -58.02 3.54
N SER A 17 -4.00 -56.96 4.20
CA SER A 17 -3.33 -57.03 5.50
C SER A 17 -3.96 -55.97 6.40
N LEU A 18 -4.75 -56.43 7.33
CA LEU A 18 -5.25 -55.76 8.51
C LEU A 18 -4.09 -55.61 9.49
N LEU A 19 -3.69 -54.41 9.81
CA LEU A 19 -3.03 -54.09 11.07
C LEU A 19 -3.76 -52.86 11.63
N ALA A 20 -4.56 -53.13 12.65
CA ALA A 20 -5.15 -52.17 13.53
C ALA A 20 -4.03 -51.47 14.32
N GLY A 21 -3.87 -50.18 14.14
CA GLY A 21 -3.07 -49.32 14.99
C GLY A 21 -4.03 -48.35 15.70
N ASP A 22 -3.99 -48.39 17.04
CA ASP A 22 -4.80 -47.55 17.92
C ASP A 22 -4.65 -46.05 17.60
N PRO A 23 -5.73 -45.24 17.74
CA PRO A 23 -5.63 -43.80 17.67
C PRO A 23 -5.01 -43.29 18.96
N ALA A 24 -3.81 -42.69 18.86
CA ALA A 24 -3.15 -41.99 19.93
C ALA A 24 -4.00 -40.74 20.30
N GLU A 25 -4.35 -40.68 21.55
CA GLU A 25 -5.04 -39.56 22.23
C GLU A 25 -4.26 -38.22 22.04
N PRO A 26 -4.90 -37.10 21.70
CA PRO A 26 -4.22 -35.81 21.64
C PRO A 26 -3.89 -35.34 23.06
N SER A 27 -2.60 -35.19 23.33
CA SER A 27 -2.07 -34.61 24.56
C SER A 27 -2.66 -33.24 24.82
N ARG A 28 -3.30 -33.11 25.98
CA ARG A 28 -3.79 -31.84 26.56
C ARG A 28 -2.66 -30.83 26.61
N VAL A 29 -2.75 -29.82 25.80
CA VAL A 29 -1.93 -28.61 25.92
C VAL A 29 -2.44 -27.85 27.16
N THR A 30 -1.62 -27.82 28.21
CA THR A 30 -1.86 -26.99 29.39
C THR A 30 -1.68 -25.52 29.01
N GLU A 31 -2.76 -24.74 29.17
CA GLU A 31 -2.71 -23.28 29.09
C GLU A 31 -1.71 -22.71 30.09
N PRO A 32 -0.82 -21.78 29.69
CA PRO A 32 -0.04 -21.03 30.65
C PRO A 32 -0.93 -20.02 31.39
N SER A 33 -0.87 -20.11 32.70
CA SER A 33 -1.48 -19.26 33.70
C SER A 33 -1.33 -17.77 33.35
N ARG A 34 -2.47 -17.07 33.36
CA ARG A 34 -2.63 -15.61 33.21
C ARG A 34 -1.83 -14.91 34.31
N ALA A 35 -0.69 -14.33 33.95
CA ALA A 35 0.07 -13.45 34.82
C ALA A 35 -0.69 -12.12 34.93
N SER A 36 -0.96 -11.72 36.17
CA SER A 36 -1.62 -10.49 36.59
C SER A 36 -0.87 -9.25 36.07
N GLU A 37 -1.60 -8.40 35.34
CA GLU A 37 -1.15 -7.06 34.97
C GLU A 37 -0.94 -6.17 36.21
N PRO A 38 0.17 -5.41 36.31
CA PRO A 38 0.28 -4.37 37.31
C PRO A 38 -0.53 -3.15 36.90
N SER A 39 -1.42 -2.74 37.82
CA SER A 39 -2.19 -1.51 37.80
C SER A 39 -1.32 -0.29 37.49
N ARG A 40 -1.58 0.36 36.35
CA ARG A 40 -0.98 1.66 36.04
C ARG A 40 -1.64 2.75 36.88
N ALA A 41 -0.84 3.28 37.81
CA ALA A 41 -1.16 4.49 38.54
C ALA A 41 -1.38 5.67 37.58
N SER A 42 -2.50 6.34 37.77
CA SER A 42 -2.91 7.57 37.08
C SER A 42 -1.95 8.70 37.50
N ALA A 43 -1.04 9.08 36.58
CA ALA A 43 -0.26 10.29 36.77
C ALA A 43 -1.08 11.50 36.33
N LEU A 44 -1.47 12.30 37.30
CA LEU A 44 -2.10 13.61 37.13
C LEU A 44 -1.12 14.57 36.42
N LEU A 45 -1.49 15.05 35.25
CA LEU A 45 -0.83 16.18 34.60
C LEU A 45 -1.25 17.49 35.28
N PRO A 46 -0.32 18.44 35.52
CA PRO A 46 -0.67 19.72 36.09
C PRO A 46 -1.42 20.61 35.10
N ALA A 47 -2.45 21.26 35.58
CA ALA A 47 -3.25 22.23 34.86
C ALA A 47 -2.42 23.50 34.58
N VAL A 48 -2.43 23.97 33.35
CA VAL A 48 -1.90 25.28 32.95
C VAL A 48 -2.96 26.35 33.25
N PRO A 49 -2.66 27.44 33.96
CA PRO A 49 -3.64 28.48 34.22
C PRO A 49 -3.84 29.35 32.98
N ALA A 50 -5.09 29.49 32.56
CA ALA A 50 -5.54 30.49 31.60
C ALA A 50 -5.71 31.83 32.33
N THR A 51 -4.82 32.79 32.08
CA THR A 51 -5.08 34.19 32.39
C THR A 51 -4.47 35.07 31.32
N GLY A 52 -5.33 35.77 30.59
CA GLY A 52 -5.00 36.79 29.63
C GLY A 52 -6.27 37.60 29.35
N ALA A 53 -6.72 38.33 30.36
CA ALA A 53 -7.76 39.37 30.15
C ALA A 53 -7.17 40.51 29.34
N CYS A 54 -7.76 40.84 28.20
CA CYS A 54 -7.48 42.07 27.45
C CYS A 54 -8.29 43.19 28.08
N ASP A 55 -7.59 44.08 28.75
CA ASP A 55 -8.12 45.33 29.27
C ASP A 55 -8.29 46.34 28.12
N ALA A 56 -9.50 46.86 27.98
CA ALA A 56 -9.86 47.86 27.00
C ALA A 56 -9.98 49.24 27.69
N THR A 57 -8.93 50.06 27.57
CA THR A 57 -9.06 51.50 27.84
C THR A 57 -8.08 52.30 26.98
N GLY A 58 -8.61 53.05 26.02
CA GLY A 58 -7.93 54.09 25.27
C GLY A 58 -8.90 54.85 24.37
N PRO A 59 -8.81 56.17 24.28
CA PRO A 59 -9.92 57.05 23.94
C PRO A 59 -10.20 57.21 22.44
N ALA A 60 -11.42 57.60 22.15
CA ALA A 60 -12.01 57.87 20.87
C ALA A 60 -11.23 58.86 19.99
N ALA A 61 -11.03 58.50 18.72
CA ALA A 61 -10.81 59.45 17.63
C ALA A 61 -11.80 59.15 16.50
N GLN A 62 -12.55 60.19 16.16
CA GLN A 62 -13.59 60.18 15.13
C GLN A 62 -12.95 60.11 13.72
N GLY A 63 -13.47 59.27 12.89
CA GLY A 63 -13.12 59.18 11.48
C GLY A 63 -14.12 58.29 10.76
N VAL A 64 -15.15 58.96 10.17
CA VAL A 64 -16.16 58.28 9.35
C VAL A 64 -15.53 57.90 8.01
N ALA A 65 -15.51 56.63 7.66
CA ALA A 65 -15.25 56.18 6.31
C ALA A 65 -16.28 55.09 5.93
N PRO A 66 -16.74 55.06 4.67
CA PRO A 66 -17.95 54.37 4.26
C PRO A 66 -17.78 52.88 4.16
N CYS A 67 -18.89 52.17 4.44
CA CYS A 67 -19.10 50.75 4.34
C CYS A 67 -18.58 50.15 3.02
N CYS A 68 -17.47 49.46 3.07
CA CYS A 68 -17.18 48.46 2.05
C CYS A 68 -18.02 47.22 2.35
N ALA A 69 -18.94 46.90 1.48
CA ALA A 69 -19.68 45.65 1.48
C ALA A 69 -18.67 44.51 1.38
N VAL A 70 -18.50 43.78 2.47
CA VAL A 70 -17.73 42.55 2.48
C VAL A 70 -18.58 41.50 1.78
N VAL A 71 -18.32 41.31 0.50
CA VAL A 71 -18.75 40.08 -0.21
C VAL A 71 -17.96 38.94 0.42
N GLU A 72 -18.60 38.20 1.30
CA GLU A 72 -18.07 36.91 1.75
C GLU A 72 -17.89 35.98 0.55
N LYS A 73 -16.71 36.03 -0.02
CA LYS A 73 -16.25 35.00 -0.95
C LYS A 73 -16.02 33.77 -0.12
N LYS A 74 -17.05 32.89 -0.03
CA LYS A 74 -16.96 31.54 0.51
C LYS A 74 -15.75 30.87 -0.16
N ALA A 75 -14.65 30.78 0.57
CA ALA A 75 -13.45 30.09 0.07
C ALA A 75 -13.85 28.66 -0.29
N PRO A 76 -13.54 28.19 -1.51
CA PRO A 76 -13.79 26.81 -1.84
C PRO A 76 -12.93 25.95 -0.91
N CYS A 77 -13.56 25.07 -0.11
CA CYS A 77 -12.91 24.16 0.83
C CYS A 77 -12.00 23.11 0.16
N CYS A 78 -11.75 23.24 -1.14
CA CYS A 78 -10.91 22.37 -1.97
C CYS A 78 -10.06 23.24 -2.90
N ALA A 79 -9.19 24.11 -2.34
CA ALA A 79 -8.16 24.73 -3.17
C ALA A 79 -7.19 23.62 -3.60
N GLU A 80 -7.08 23.39 -4.91
CA GLU A 80 -6.00 22.59 -5.48
C GLU A 80 -4.68 23.18 -5.02
N LEU A 81 -3.86 22.36 -4.34
CA LEU A 81 -2.52 22.80 -3.95
C LEU A 81 -1.72 23.07 -5.24
N PRO A 82 -1.09 24.26 -5.38
CA PRO A 82 -0.30 24.56 -6.57
C PRO A 82 0.84 23.53 -6.72
N ALA A 83 1.15 23.14 -7.95
CA ALA A 83 2.30 22.33 -8.27
C ALA A 83 3.57 22.99 -7.66
N GLY A 84 4.19 22.33 -6.67
CA GLY A 84 5.31 22.93 -5.91
C GLY A 84 4.98 23.30 -4.46
N ALA A 85 3.72 23.21 -3.99
CA ALA A 85 3.41 23.37 -2.58
C ALA A 85 4.23 22.37 -1.70
N PRO A 86 4.64 22.79 -0.49
CA PRO A 86 5.36 21.88 0.42
C PRO A 86 4.51 20.65 0.72
N LEU A 87 5.16 19.47 0.78
CA LEU A 87 4.50 18.22 1.15
C LEU A 87 4.08 18.27 2.62
N SER A 88 2.93 17.69 2.93
CA SER A 88 2.49 17.55 4.32
C SER A 88 3.35 16.53 5.07
N ALA A 89 3.43 16.65 6.40
CA ALA A 89 4.15 15.71 7.26
C ALA A 89 3.67 14.24 7.14
N ARG A 90 2.55 14.00 6.47
CA ARG A 90 2.00 12.66 6.24
C ARG A 90 2.35 12.07 4.88
N SER A 91 3.03 12.83 4.03
CA SER A 91 3.41 12.40 2.69
C SER A 91 4.56 11.41 2.74
N LEU A 92 4.40 10.24 2.09
CA LEU A 92 5.47 9.27 1.90
C LEU A 92 6.56 9.80 0.95
N TYR A 93 6.25 10.84 0.17
CA TYR A 93 7.22 11.45 -0.75
C TYR A 93 8.30 12.28 -0.04
N GLN A 94 8.18 12.46 1.29
CA GLN A 94 9.24 13.02 2.13
C GLN A 94 10.31 11.99 2.54
N LEU A 95 10.08 10.70 2.25
CA LEU A 95 11.10 9.68 2.51
C LEU A 95 12.32 9.97 1.61
N ASP A 96 13.42 10.36 2.26
CA ASP A 96 14.69 10.64 1.59
C ASP A 96 15.40 9.31 1.26
N ALA A 97 14.89 8.64 0.25
CA ALA A 97 15.35 7.33 -0.20
C ALA A 97 15.50 7.30 -1.71
N THR A 98 16.50 6.58 -2.16
CA THR A 98 16.80 6.38 -3.56
C THR A 98 16.46 4.96 -3.97
N TRP A 99 15.63 4.84 -4.99
CA TRP A 99 15.16 3.58 -5.55
C TRP A 99 15.77 3.35 -6.92
N THR A 100 15.90 2.10 -7.31
CA THR A 100 16.28 1.72 -8.68
C THR A 100 15.11 0.95 -9.30
N ASP A 101 14.70 1.34 -10.50
CA ASP A 101 13.64 0.64 -11.21
C ASP A 101 14.17 -0.59 -11.98
N ASP A 102 13.26 -1.31 -12.60
CA ASP A 102 13.57 -2.49 -13.41
C ASP A 102 14.30 -2.19 -14.74
N ALA A 103 14.39 -0.91 -15.13
CA ALA A 103 15.26 -0.46 -16.22
C ALA A 103 16.64 -0.01 -15.73
N GLY A 104 16.93 -0.08 -14.42
CA GLY A 104 18.17 0.37 -13.80
C GLY A 104 18.25 1.88 -13.58
N GLN A 105 17.14 2.60 -13.74
CA GLN A 105 17.10 4.04 -13.54
C GLN A 105 16.92 4.39 -12.07
N THR A 106 17.53 5.48 -11.64
CA THR A 106 17.36 6.03 -10.30
C THR A 106 16.04 6.77 -10.21
N VAL A 107 15.23 6.43 -9.19
CA VAL A 107 13.88 6.97 -8.95
C VAL A 107 13.76 7.43 -7.51
N THR A 108 13.08 8.54 -7.27
CA THR A 108 12.61 8.95 -5.93
C THR A 108 11.10 8.80 -5.85
N LEU A 109 10.55 8.55 -4.66
CA LEU A 109 9.09 8.52 -4.51
C LEU A 109 8.45 9.88 -4.85
N ALA A 110 9.17 10.97 -4.61
CA ALA A 110 8.74 12.32 -4.96
C ALA A 110 8.50 12.52 -6.47
N SER A 111 9.16 11.73 -7.34
CA SER A 111 8.92 11.78 -8.79
C SER A 111 7.53 11.25 -9.21
N LEU A 112 6.83 10.59 -8.30
CA LEU A 112 5.45 10.11 -8.49
C LEU A 112 4.40 11.16 -8.15
N ARG A 113 4.81 12.35 -7.69
CA ARG A 113 3.90 13.43 -7.30
C ARG A 113 3.03 13.87 -8.48
N GLY A 114 1.80 14.28 -8.18
CA GLY A 114 0.85 14.80 -9.16
C GLY A 114 -0.08 13.74 -9.76
N GLN A 115 0.13 12.46 -9.45
CA GLN A 115 -0.72 11.37 -9.94
C GLN A 115 -1.14 10.43 -8.80
N PRO A 116 -2.31 9.77 -8.89
CA PRO A 116 -2.67 8.71 -7.97
C PRO A 116 -1.68 7.55 -8.07
N VAL A 117 -1.33 6.99 -6.91
CA VAL A 117 -0.41 5.83 -6.85
C VAL A 117 -1.07 4.70 -6.08
N VAL A 118 -0.96 3.49 -6.62
CA VAL A 118 -1.29 2.25 -5.90
C VAL A 118 0.02 1.52 -5.65
N VAL A 119 0.43 1.43 -4.38
CA VAL A 119 1.70 0.82 -4.00
C VAL A 119 1.49 -0.47 -3.24
N ALA A 120 2.27 -1.50 -3.55
CA ALA A 120 2.35 -2.75 -2.80
C ALA A 120 3.79 -3.20 -2.67
N MET A 121 4.07 -3.96 -1.61
CA MET A 121 5.37 -4.58 -1.41
C MET A 121 5.30 -6.07 -1.74
N PHE A 122 6.37 -6.58 -2.35
CA PHE A 122 6.43 -7.95 -2.86
C PHE A 122 7.88 -8.46 -2.89
N PHE A 123 8.09 -9.66 -3.39
CA PHE A 123 9.40 -10.16 -3.85
C PHE A 123 9.22 -11.09 -5.05
N ALA A 124 10.17 -11.03 -6.00
CA ALA A 124 9.99 -11.66 -7.31
C ALA A 124 9.98 -13.19 -7.25
N SER A 125 10.65 -13.79 -6.26
CA SER A 125 10.71 -15.24 -6.07
C SER A 125 9.57 -15.83 -5.24
N CYS A 126 8.54 -15.04 -4.87
CA CYS A 126 7.36 -15.53 -4.18
C CYS A 126 6.49 -16.39 -5.10
N GLU A 127 6.19 -17.62 -4.67
CA GLU A 127 5.41 -18.56 -5.49
C GLU A 127 3.90 -18.49 -5.25
N TYR A 128 3.45 -17.93 -4.12
CA TYR A 128 2.04 -18.02 -3.71
C TYR A 128 1.37 -16.65 -3.54
N ALA A 129 1.74 -15.89 -2.53
CA ALA A 129 1.02 -14.67 -2.15
C ALA A 129 1.20 -13.52 -3.15
N CYS A 130 2.43 -13.28 -3.62
CA CYS A 130 2.70 -12.17 -4.53
C CYS A 130 2.02 -12.30 -5.90
N PRO A 131 1.96 -13.48 -6.56
CA PRO A 131 1.16 -13.64 -7.76
C PRO A 131 -0.32 -13.30 -7.56
N VAL A 132 -0.89 -13.69 -6.42
CA VAL A 132 -2.29 -13.38 -6.07
C VAL A 132 -2.46 -11.87 -5.86
N LEU A 133 -1.55 -11.23 -5.11
CA LEU A 133 -1.55 -9.79 -4.89
C LEU A 133 -1.47 -9.01 -6.21
N VAL A 134 -0.57 -9.41 -7.11
CA VAL A 134 -0.43 -8.75 -8.43
C VAL A 134 -1.68 -8.95 -9.27
N ASN A 135 -2.30 -10.13 -9.25
CA ASN A 135 -3.57 -10.37 -9.92
C ASN A 135 -4.70 -9.46 -9.37
N ASP A 136 -4.77 -9.28 -8.05
CA ASP A 136 -5.75 -8.36 -7.44
C ASP A 136 -5.51 -6.91 -7.87
N LEU A 137 -4.26 -6.48 -7.96
CA LEU A 137 -3.91 -5.17 -8.48
C LEU A 137 -4.25 -5.01 -9.97
N GLN A 138 -4.07 -6.05 -10.78
CA GLN A 138 -4.50 -6.06 -12.19
C GLN A 138 -6.02 -5.99 -12.32
N ARG A 139 -6.76 -6.71 -11.46
CA ARG A 139 -8.23 -6.62 -11.37
C ARG A 139 -8.66 -5.20 -10.98
N LEU A 140 -8.01 -4.62 -9.97
CA LEU A 140 -8.26 -3.24 -9.57
C LEU A 140 -8.06 -2.29 -10.75
N ARG A 141 -6.91 -2.39 -11.44
CA ARG A 141 -6.58 -1.55 -12.59
C ARG A 141 -7.61 -1.70 -13.73
N ALA A 142 -8.05 -2.92 -14.00
CA ALA A 142 -9.06 -3.19 -15.02
C ALA A 142 -10.45 -2.62 -14.66
N ALA A 143 -10.78 -2.56 -13.37
CA ALA A 143 -12.05 -1.99 -12.88
C ALA A 143 -12.08 -0.45 -12.91
N LEU A 144 -10.93 0.22 -13.06
CA LEU A 144 -10.88 1.69 -13.12
C LEU A 144 -11.40 2.20 -14.48
N PRO A 145 -12.12 3.34 -14.49
CA PRO A 145 -12.41 4.08 -15.72
C PRO A 145 -11.14 4.38 -16.52
N ALA A 146 -11.20 4.33 -17.86
CA ALA A 146 -10.01 4.47 -18.71
C ALA A 146 -9.15 5.70 -18.37
N ALA A 147 -9.75 6.87 -18.26
CA ALA A 147 -9.04 8.10 -17.92
C ALA A 147 -8.35 8.05 -16.54
N VAL A 148 -8.99 7.41 -15.54
CA VAL A 148 -8.39 7.23 -14.20
C VAL A 148 -7.25 6.23 -14.24
N ARG A 149 -7.43 5.12 -14.97
CA ARG A 149 -6.43 4.07 -15.14
C ARG A 149 -5.13 4.60 -15.79
N GLU A 150 -5.26 5.45 -16.80
CA GLU A 150 -4.12 6.07 -17.49
C GLU A 150 -3.34 7.04 -16.61
N GLN A 151 -4.02 7.72 -15.69
CA GLN A 151 -3.41 8.65 -14.74
C GLN A 151 -2.82 7.95 -13.51
N THR A 152 -3.19 6.70 -13.23
CA THR A 152 -2.80 6.00 -12.02
C THR A 152 -1.53 5.18 -12.24
N ARG A 153 -0.52 5.39 -11.39
CA ARG A 153 0.70 4.58 -11.36
C ARG A 153 0.56 3.42 -10.38
N PHE A 154 0.87 2.21 -10.84
CA PHE A 154 0.97 1.02 -10.00
C PHE A 154 2.43 0.77 -9.67
N VAL A 155 2.78 0.72 -8.39
CA VAL A 155 4.15 0.60 -7.91
C VAL A 155 4.31 -0.67 -7.09
N LEU A 156 5.23 -1.52 -7.49
CA LEU A 156 5.63 -2.72 -6.76
C LEU A 156 7.04 -2.50 -6.20
N VAL A 157 7.18 -2.53 -4.87
CA VAL A 157 8.46 -2.35 -4.20
C VAL A 157 8.92 -3.68 -3.63
N SER A 158 10.10 -4.15 -4.06
CA SER A 158 10.65 -5.38 -3.51
C SER A 158 11.25 -5.17 -2.14
N PHE A 159 10.96 -6.09 -1.21
CA PHE A 159 11.66 -6.17 0.07
C PHE A 159 12.80 -7.21 0.07
N ASP A 160 13.03 -7.91 -1.03
CA ASP A 160 14.18 -8.79 -1.20
C ASP A 160 15.38 -8.04 -1.83
N VAL A 161 16.00 -7.21 -1.02
CA VAL A 161 17.09 -6.34 -1.46
C VAL A 161 18.32 -7.10 -1.98
N ALA A 162 18.47 -8.38 -1.60
CA ALA A 162 19.61 -9.20 -1.97
C ALA A 162 19.45 -9.85 -3.35
N ARG A 163 18.26 -10.32 -3.69
CA ARG A 163 18.01 -11.15 -4.87
C ARG A 163 17.33 -10.38 -6.01
N ASP A 164 16.46 -9.43 -5.69
CA ASP A 164 15.67 -8.69 -6.68
C ASP A 164 16.49 -7.55 -7.31
N THR A 165 17.39 -7.92 -8.22
CA THR A 165 18.13 -6.97 -9.04
C THR A 165 17.22 -6.35 -10.11
N PRO A 166 17.62 -5.22 -10.77
CA PRO A 166 16.84 -4.67 -11.88
C PRO A 166 16.52 -5.69 -12.96
N ALA A 167 17.49 -6.56 -13.31
CA ALA A 167 17.27 -7.62 -14.29
C ALA A 167 16.23 -8.66 -13.85
N VAL A 168 16.20 -9.01 -12.55
CA VAL A 168 15.18 -9.90 -11.97
C VAL A 168 13.82 -9.24 -12.02
N LEU A 169 13.71 -7.98 -11.66
CA LEU A 169 12.48 -7.21 -11.73
C LEU A 169 11.96 -7.06 -13.17
N ALA A 170 12.86 -6.82 -14.14
CA ALA A 170 12.50 -6.77 -15.57
C ALA A 170 11.97 -8.14 -16.06
N ALA A 171 12.60 -9.23 -15.66
CA ALA A 171 12.12 -10.58 -15.97
C ALA A 171 10.74 -10.86 -15.31
N TYR A 172 10.54 -10.40 -14.08
CA TYR A 172 9.25 -10.49 -13.40
C TYR A 172 8.17 -9.70 -14.13
N ARG A 173 8.45 -8.44 -14.54
CA ARG A 173 7.55 -7.62 -15.38
C ARG A 173 7.12 -8.37 -16.63
N ALA A 174 8.06 -8.93 -17.36
CA ALA A 174 7.78 -9.68 -18.59
C ALA A 174 6.92 -10.92 -18.32
N LYS A 175 7.27 -11.70 -17.30
CA LYS A 175 6.53 -12.91 -16.89
C LYS A 175 5.09 -12.61 -16.50
N THR A 176 4.84 -11.49 -15.84
CA THR A 176 3.51 -11.09 -15.35
C THR A 176 2.77 -10.13 -16.28
N SER A 177 3.34 -9.82 -17.45
CA SER A 177 2.77 -8.96 -18.49
C SER A 177 2.36 -7.57 -17.97
N LEU A 178 3.21 -6.95 -17.12
CA LEU A 178 2.98 -5.61 -16.60
C LEU A 178 3.39 -4.56 -17.62
N ASP A 179 2.46 -3.71 -18.00
CA ASP A 179 2.67 -2.65 -19.00
C ASP A 179 3.39 -1.40 -18.41
N ALA A 180 3.48 -0.32 -19.19
CA ALA A 180 4.12 0.93 -18.79
C ALA A 180 3.41 1.66 -17.64
N GLY A 181 2.19 1.28 -17.27
CA GLY A 181 1.47 1.80 -16.10
C GLY A 181 2.03 1.31 -14.76
N TRP A 182 2.95 0.36 -14.80
CA TRP A 182 3.60 -0.21 -13.63
C TRP A 182 5.03 0.29 -13.48
N THR A 183 5.48 0.38 -12.24
CA THR A 183 6.87 0.66 -11.88
C THR A 183 7.30 -0.36 -10.83
N LEU A 184 8.37 -1.08 -11.08
CA LEU A 184 8.94 -2.04 -10.14
C LEU A 184 10.21 -1.43 -9.56
N LEU A 185 10.29 -1.39 -8.23
CA LEU A 185 11.37 -0.70 -7.52
C LEU A 185 12.09 -1.65 -6.58
N ARG A 186 13.39 -1.43 -6.44
CA ARG A 186 14.21 -1.94 -5.36
C ARG A 186 14.92 -0.77 -4.66
N GLY A 187 15.19 -0.94 -3.36
CA GLY A 187 15.90 0.06 -2.54
C GLY A 187 16.99 -0.55 -1.69
N GLY A 188 17.61 0.27 -0.85
CA GLY A 188 18.45 -0.17 0.25
C GLY A 188 17.63 -0.85 1.36
N ALA A 189 18.28 -1.66 2.21
CA ALA A 189 17.58 -2.39 3.27
C ALA A 189 16.85 -1.46 4.25
N THR A 190 17.49 -0.35 4.63
CA THR A 190 16.89 0.66 5.51
C THR A 190 15.71 1.34 4.84
N ASP A 191 15.84 1.77 3.58
CA ASP A 191 14.78 2.47 2.84
C ASP A 191 13.54 1.57 2.67
N VAL A 192 13.77 0.29 2.39
CA VAL A 192 12.70 -0.72 2.29
C VAL A 192 12.01 -0.91 3.63
N GLN A 193 12.76 -0.96 4.73
CA GLN A 193 12.21 -1.10 6.07
C GLN A 193 11.38 0.13 6.47
N ASP A 194 11.88 1.32 6.21
CA ASP A 194 11.19 2.57 6.50
C ASP A 194 9.89 2.68 5.69
N LEU A 195 9.93 2.38 4.40
CA LEU A 195 8.72 2.36 3.57
C LEU A 195 7.72 1.31 4.07
N ALA A 196 8.18 0.12 4.45
CA ALA A 196 7.30 -0.92 4.99
C ALA A 196 6.60 -0.46 6.27
N MET A 197 7.31 0.19 7.19
CA MET A 197 6.72 0.76 8.41
C MET A 197 5.68 1.83 8.08
N LEU A 198 5.96 2.73 7.17
CA LEU A 198 5.03 3.79 6.76
C LEU A 198 3.76 3.21 6.10
N LEU A 199 3.89 2.19 5.28
CA LEU A 199 2.77 1.49 4.65
C LEU A 199 2.00 0.60 5.63
N GLY A 200 2.60 0.18 6.74
CA GLY A 200 2.06 -0.80 7.69
C GLY A 200 2.25 -2.24 7.23
N VAL A 201 3.29 -2.50 6.43
CA VAL A 201 3.68 -3.84 5.97
C VAL A 201 4.68 -4.44 6.95
N ASN A 202 4.32 -5.56 7.57
CA ASN A 202 5.26 -6.36 8.34
C ASN A 202 5.83 -7.45 7.45
N TYR A 203 7.15 -7.62 7.47
CA TYR A 203 7.80 -8.74 6.78
C TYR A 203 8.96 -9.28 7.61
N LYS A 204 9.22 -10.58 7.46
CA LYS A 204 10.32 -11.27 8.13
C LYS A 204 10.86 -12.36 7.22
N GLN A 205 12.16 -12.37 7.00
CA GLN A 205 12.83 -13.45 6.28
C GLN A 205 13.06 -14.66 7.20
N ASP A 206 12.78 -15.85 6.71
CA ASP A 206 13.08 -17.09 7.40
C ASP A 206 14.51 -17.58 7.08
N ALA A 207 14.94 -18.67 7.73
CA ALA A 207 16.26 -19.25 7.54
C ALA A 207 16.50 -19.82 6.12
N ARG A 208 15.43 -20.01 5.32
CA ARG A 208 15.50 -20.49 3.93
C ARG A 208 15.51 -19.33 2.94
N GLY A 209 15.50 -18.08 3.43
CA GLY A 209 15.44 -16.89 2.59
C GLY A 209 14.04 -16.59 2.02
N GLN A 210 13.00 -17.28 2.51
CA GLN A 210 11.61 -16.93 2.19
C GLN A 210 11.10 -15.84 3.13
N PHE A 211 10.10 -15.11 2.68
CA PHE A 211 9.51 -14.03 3.47
C PHE A 211 8.09 -14.36 3.89
N ALA A 212 7.82 -14.28 5.21
CA ALA A 212 6.48 -14.08 5.72
C ALA A 212 6.18 -12.59 5.72
N HIS A 213 5.06 -12.16 5.15
CA HIS A 213 4.72 -10.74 5.07
C HIS A 213 3.21 -10.50 5.11
N SER A 214 2.84 -9.29 5.51
CA SER A 214 1.45 -8.82 5.37
C SER A 214 1.11 -8.63 3.90
N ASN A 215 -0.05 -9.12 3.50
CA ASN A 215 -0.57 -8.88 2.16
C ASN A 215 -1.47 -7.64 2.21
N LEU A 216 -0.98 -6.54 1.68
CA LEU A 216 -1.77 -5.33 1.56
C LEU A 216 -1.26 -4.47 0.40
N PHE A 217 -2.14 -3.68 -0.20
CA PHE A 217 -1.76 -2.57 -1.04
C PHE A 217 -2.38 -1.27 -0.55
N THR A 218 -1.77 -0.16 -0.91
CA THR A 218 -2.12 1.17 -0.41
C THR A 218 -2.36 2.12 -1.57
N VAL A 219 -3.43 2.89 -1.49
CA VAL A 219 -3.74 3.97 -2.45
C VAL A 219 -3.21 5.29 -1.86
N LEU A 220 -2.39 5.98 -2.62
CA LEU A 220 -1.87 7.30 -2.29
C LEU A 220 -2.56 8.36 -3.14
N ASN A 221 -2.78 9.54 -2.56
CA ASN A 221 -3.20 10.72 -3.28
C ASN A 221 -2.01 11.33 -4.07
N PRO A 222 -2.22 12.33 -4.93
CA PRO A 222 -1.15 12.96 -5.72
C PRO A 222 -0.01 13.56 -4.91
N ASP A 223 -0.20 13.88 -3.64
CA ASP A 223 0.83 14.38 -2.73
C ASP A 223 1.50 13.29 -1.88
N GLY A 224 1.19 12.01 -2.14
CA GLY A 224 1.82 10.87 -1.46
C GLY A 224 1.24 10.54 -0.08
N GLU A 225 0.09 11.09 0.28
CA GLU A 225 -0.59 10.73 1.51
C GLU A 225 -1.45 9.48 1.30
N ILE A 226 -1.58 8.67 2.34
CA ILE A 226 -2.37 7.43 2.31
C ILE A 226 -3.86 7.79 2.31
N ALA A 227 -4.54 7.44 1.23
CA ALA A 227 -5.98 7.60 1.08
C ALA A 227 -6.76 6.33 1.47
N HIS A 228 -6.17 5.14 1.19
CA HIS A 228 -6.80 3.87 1.50
C HIS A 228 -5.76 2.77 1.67
N ARG A 229 -5.99 1.84 2.61
CA ARG A 229 -5.24 0.57 2.72
C ARG A 229 -6.20 -0.57 2.49
N HIS A 230 -5.83 -1.48 1.60
CA HIS A 230 -6.61 -2.68 1.31
C HIS A 230 -5.85 -3.91 1.84
N PRO A 231 -6.25 -4.47 2.97
CA PRO A 231 -5.62 -5.66 3.52
C PRO A 231 -6.19 -6.95 2.90
N GLY A 232 -5.37 -7.98 2.86
CA GLY A 232 -5.76 -9.31 2.40
C GLY A 232 -5.53 -9.55 0.92
N LEU A 233 -5.97 -10.71 0.45
CA LEU A 233 -5.89 -11.19 -0.93
C LEU A 233 -7.28 -11.65 -1.37
N GLN A 234 -7.56 -11.57 -2.68
CA GLN A 234 -8.81 -12.04 -3.31
C GLN A 234 -10.09 -11.42 -2.72
N GLY A 235 -9.96 -10.28 -2.03
CA GLY A 235 -11.09 -9.57 -1.47
C GLY A 235 -11.90 -8.75 -2.48
N ASP A 236 -12.93 -8.06 -1.95
CA ASP A 236 -13.68 -7.06 -2.71
C ASP A 236 -12.84 -5.78 -2.85
N ILE A 237 -12.48 -5.45 -4.08
CA ILE A 237 -11.66 -4.29 -4.43
C ILE A 237 -12.47 -3.00 -4.63
N SER A 238 -13.79 -3.03 -4.44
CA SER A 238 -14.68 -1.89 -4.73
C SER A 238 -14.31 -0.63 -3.95
N ALA A 239 -14.01 -0.77 -2.65
CA ALA A 239 -13.59 0.35 -1.82
C ALA A 239 -12.26 0.95 -2.29
N ALA A 240 -11.30 0.11 -2.68
CA ALA A 240 -10.02 0.55 -3.22
C ALA A 240 -10.20 1.27 -4.57
N ALA A 241 -11.04 0.74 -5.47
CA ALA A 241 -11.35 1.38 -6.74
C ALA A 241 -12.00 2.76 -6.54
N GLN A 242 -12.95 2.88 -5.62
CA GLN A 242 -13.56 4.16 -5.25
C GLN A 242 -12.53 5.15 -4.69
N ALA A 243 -11.59 4.68 -3.86
CA ALA A 243 -10.52 5.51 -3.33
C ALA A 243 -9.63 6.04 -4.46
N VAL A 244 -9.20 5.18 -5.42
CA VAL A 244 -8.41 5.63 -6.58
C VAL A 244 -9.17 6.67 -7.40
N VAL A 245 -10.45 6.43 -7.73
CA VAL A 245 -11.28 7.40 -8.45
C VAL A 245 -11.41 8.72 -7.68
N GLY A 246 -11.58 8.64 -6.35
CA GLY A 246 -11.72 9.80 -5.48
C GLY A 246 -10.45 10.67 -5.46
N VAL A 247 -9.26 10.07 -5.42
CA VAL A 247 -7.99 10.82 -5.44
C VAL A 247 -7.62 11.31 -6.83
N ALA A 248 -7.96 10.55 -7.90
CA ALA A 248 -7.72 10.96 -9.28
C ALA A 248 -8.49 12.23 -9.67
N ARG A 249 -9.70 12.42 -9.16
CA ARG A 249 -10.50 13.64 -9.38
C ARG A 249 -9.90 14.89 -8.75
N ARG A 250 -8.99 14.72 -7.78
CA ARG A 250 -8.29 15.80 -7.08
C ARG A 250 -6.89 16.05 -7.65
N ALA A 251 -6.43 15.19 -8.55
CA ALA A 251 -5.15 15.39 -9.22
C ALA A 251 -5.23 16.63 -10.13
N PRO A 252 -4.20 17.46 -10.17
CA PRO A 252 -4.11 18.51 -11.18
C PRO A 252 -4.12 17.87 -12.57
N ALA A 253 -4.79 18.51 -13.52
CA ALA A 253 -4.82 18.03 -14.90
C ALA A 253 -3.37 17.87 -15.40
N PRO A 254 -3.04 16.78 -16.11
CA PRO A 254 -1.70 16.60 -16.65
C PRO A 254 -1.35 17.81 -17.52
N ALA A 255 -0.19 18.41 -17.27
CA ALA A 255 0.32 19.46 -18.13
C ALA A 255 0.36 18.89 -19.56
N LYS A 256 -0.32 19.57 -20.51
CA LYS A 256 -0.24 19.18 -21.90
C LYS A 256 1.23 19.28 -22.30
N ALA A 257 1.80 18.16 -22.73
CA ALA A 257 3.09 18.20 -23.38
C ALA A 257 2.95 19.04 -24.65
N GLU A 258 3.60 20.21 -24.70
CA GLU A 258 3.81 21.02 -25.90
C GLU A 258 4.87 20.38 -26.79
#